data_1f2ac0b5cd568caa059abc8b484b1fb5
#
_entry.id   1f2ac0b5cd568caa059abc8b484b1fb5
#
_cell.length_a   1.000
_cell.length_b   1.000
_cell.length_c   1.000
_cell.angle_alpha   90.00
_cell.angle_beta   90.00
_cell.angle_gamma   90.00
#
_symmetry.space_group_name_H-M   'P 1'
#
loop_
_entity.id
_entity.type
_entity.pdbx_description
1 polymer ?
#
loop_
_entity_poly.entity_id
_entity_poly.type
_entity_poly.pdbx_seq_one_letter_code
_entity_poly.pdbx_strand_id
1 'polypeptide(L)'
;MKKSFHYCPNCGTADITFDFRKFVCHSCEMVYYQNVATATAVILRRNDEILFTVRNKEPEFGKLDLPGGFTDTDETAEQTCQRELKEELGIEIPLENFTYLLSQPNNYEYKTIPYKTCDLIYEAVFPTDKDFVIEEEEIQDVKWMKLNEIDLNQIGFVSLRKAVEYYIKNH
;
A
#
# COMPACT_ATOMS: atom_id res chain seq x y z
N MET A 1 -11.29 -1.54 -22.79
CA MET A 1 -10.54 -0.80 -21.73
C MET A 1 -10.53 0.68 -22.09
N LYS A 2 -10.86 1.57 -21.14
CA LYS A 2 -10.72 3.03 -21.36
C LYS A 2 -9.24 3.36 -21.55
N LYS A 3 -8.91 4.15 -22.58
CA LYS A 3 -7.54 4.65 -22.77
C LYS A 3 -7.27 5.69 -21.69
N SER A 4 -6.21 5.51 -20.90
CA SER A 4 -5.82 6.47 -19.86
C SER A 4 -5.24 7.77 -20.42
N PHE A 5 -4.73 7.73 -21.66
CA PHE A 5 -4.17 8.88 -22.35
C PHE A 5 -4.84 9.07 -23.71
N HIS A 6 -5.24 10.31 -24.02
CA HIS A 6 -5.86 10.71 -25.28
C HIS A 6 -4.99 11.70 -26.07
N TYR A 7 -4.13 12.45 -25.37
CA TYR A 7 -3.27 13.48 -25.92
C TYR A 7 -1.88 13.41 -25.34
N CYS A 8 -0.90 13.85 -26.09
CA CYS A 8 0.47 14.01 -25.60
C CYS A 8 0.54 15.16 -24.58
N PRO A 9 1.04 14.94 -23.35
CA PRO A 9 1.15 16.02 -22.37
C PRO A 9 2.22 17.07 -22.72
N ASN A 10 3.15 16.76 -23.65
CA ASN A 10 4.19 17.68 -24.07
C ASN A 10 3.76 18.58 -25.23
N CYS A 11 3.11 18.03 -26.29
CA CYS A 11 2.79 18.79 -27.50
C CYS A 11 1.28 18.84 -27.84
N GLY A 12 0.41 18.22 -27.04
CA GLY A 12 -1.04 18.26 -27.20
C GLY A 12 -1.59 17.42 -28.36
N THR A 13 -0.78 16.73 -29.18
CA THR A 13 -1.26 15.90 -30.29
C THR A 13 -2.03 14.68 -29.78
N ALA A 14 -3.01 14.24 -30.60
CA ALA A 14 -3.68 12.95 -30.40
C ALA A 14 -2.98 11.77 -31.11
N ASP A 15 -1.91 12.04 -31.86
CA ASP A 15 -1.11 11.02 -32.53
C ASP A 15 -0.17 10.33 -31.59
N ILE A 16 -0.74 9.40 -30.81
CA ILE A 16 -0.08 8.69 -29.71
C ILE A 16 -0.40 7.20 -29.74
N THR A 17 0.50 6.39 -29.22
CA THR A 17 0.22 5.00 -28.83
C THR A 17 0.43 4.81 -27.32
N PHE A 18 -0.42 4.00 -26.69
CA PHE A 18 -0.32 3.61 -25.31
C PHE A 18 -0.70 2.13 -25.16
N ASP A 19 0.23 1.35 -24.61
CA ASP A 19 0.10 -0.11 -24.42
C ASP A 19 0.04 -0.53 -22.95
N PHE A 20 -0.35 0.37 -22.02
CA PHE A 20 -0.35 0.22 -20.56
C PHE A 20 1.04 0.10 -19.92
N ARG A 21 2.09 -0.02 -20.70
CA ARG A 21 3.47 -0.03 -20.23
C ARG A 21 4.18 1.27 -20.56
N LYS A 22 3.95 1.76 -21.76
CA LYS A 22 4.55 3.01 -22.23
C LYS A 22 3.59 3.80 -23.11
N PHE A 23 3.76 5.08 -23.06
CA PHE A 23 3.18 6.06 -23.94
C PHE A 23 4.25 6.52 -24.94
N VAL A 24 3.89 6.61 -26.22
CA VAL A 24 4.76 7.14 -27.27
C VAL A 24 4.00 8.17 -28.06
N CYS A 25 4.56 9.37 -28.20
CA CYS A 25 4.07 10.42 -29.09
C CYS A 25 4.78 10.33 -30.43
N HIS A 26 4.02 10.26 -31.55
CA HIS A 26 4.61 10.19 -32.89
C HIS A 26 4.95 11.56 -33.46
N SER A 27 4.46 12.67 -32.85
CA SER A 27 4.74 14.04 -33.31
C SER A 27 5.96 14.69 -32.66
N CYS A 28 6.21 14.45 -31.39
CA CYS A 28 7.34 15.05 -30.66
C CYS A 28 8.31 14.03 -30.05
N GLU A 29 8.13 12.74 -30.38
CA GLU A 29 8.97 11.62 -29.97
C GLU A 29 9.07 11.40 -28.44
N MET A 30 8.19 12.07 -27.65
CA MET A 30 8.12 11.85 -26.20
C MET A 30 7.77 10.40 -25.90
N VAL A 31 8.57 9.76 -25.06
CA VAL A 31 8.31 8.43 -24.50
C VAL A 31 8.17 8.56 -22.98
N TYR A 32 7.07 8.04 -22.45
CA TYR A 32 6.85 7.95 -21.02
C TYR A 32 6.51 6.52 -20.63
N TYR A 33 7.23 5.99 -19.63
CA TYR A 33 6.94 4.66 -19.10
C TYR A 33 6.01 4.79 -17.88
N GLN A 34 4.91 4.03 -17.92
CA GLN A 34 4.05 3.89 -16.76
C GLN A 34 4.72 2.91 -15.78
N ASN A 35 5.38 3.44 -14.78
CA ASN A 35 6.00 2.64 -13.74
C ASN A 35 4.97 2.07 -12.77
N VAL A 36 5.32 0.95 -12.16
CA VAL A 36 4.58 0.38 -11.03
C VAL A 36 4.80 1.30 -9.83
N ALA A 37 3.72 1.71 -9.15
CA ALA A 37 3.84 2.49 -7.93
C ALA A 37 4.31 1.60 -6.77
N THR A 38 5.19 2.12 -5.92
CA THR A 38 5.60 1.45 -4.70
C THR A 38 4.64 1.82 -3.57
N ALA A 39 4.21 0.83 -2.82
CA ALA A 39 3.47 1.01 -1.57
C ALA A 39 4.11 0.13 -0.48
N THR A 40 3.96 0.54 0.77
CA THR A 40 4.40 -0.24 1.93
C THR A 40 3.22 -0.68 2.77
N ALA A 41 3.37 -1.78 3.49
CA ALA A 41 2.46 -2.18 4.55
C ALA A 41 3.24 -2.83 5.69
N VAL A 42 2.83 -2.59 6.92
CA VAL A 42 3.56 -3.03 8.10
C VAL A 42 2.73 -4.02 8.91
N ILE A 43 3.26 -5.22 9.12
CA ILE A 43 2.76 -6.17 10.10
C ILE A 43 3.32 -5.72 11.47
N LEU A 44 2.51 -4.97 12.21
CA LEU A 44 2.81 -4.63 13.60
C LEU A 44 2.42 -5.78 14.49
N ARG A 45 3.41 -6.40 15.15
CA ARG A 45 3.17 -7.54 16.04
C ARG A 45 3.30 -7.20 17.51
N ARG A 46 2.51 -7.88 18.32
CA ARG A 46 2.58 -7.91 19.78
C ARG A 46 2.32 -9.35 20.25
N ASN A 47 3.33 -10.03 20.72
CA ASN A 47 3.26 -11.47 21.05
C ASN A 47 2.81 -12.33 19.86
N ASP A 48 1.65 -13.01 19.98
CA ASP A 48 0.99 -13.83 18.95
C ASP A 48 -0.12 -13.10 18.19
N GLU A 49 -0.19 -11.78 18.35
CA GLU A 49 -1.19 -10.92 17.69
C GLU A 49 -0.53 -9.97 16.69
N ILE A 50 -1.26 -9.65 15.63
CA ILE A 50 -0.93 -8.57 14.70
C ILE A 50 -2.03 -7.52 14.67
N LEU A 51 -1.65 -6.28 14.40
CA LEU A 51 -2.57 -5.16 14.28
C LEU A 51 -3.13 -5.08 12.88
N PHE A 52 -4.45 -4.91 12.78
CA PHE A 52 -5.14 -4.47 11.58
C PHE A 52 -5.79 -3.12 11.81
N THR A 53 -5.82 -2.31 10.76
CA THR A 53 -6.70 -1.15 10.64
C THR A 53 -8.00 -1.57 9.94
N VAL A 54 -9.08 -0.83 10.19
CA VAL A 54 -10.34 -0.97 9.46
C VAL A 54 -10.49 0.26 8.56
N ARG A 55 -10.57 0.04 7.26
CA ARG A 55 -10.59 1.12 6.27
C ARG A 55 -11.83 2.00 6.37
N ASN A 56 -11.63 3.33 6.35
CA ASN A 56 -12.71 4.33 6.29
C ASN A 56 -12.85 4.99 4.90
N LYS A 57 -12.12 4.49 3.90
CA LYS A 57 -12.15 5.02 2.53
C LYS A 57 -12.18 3.91 1.47
N GLU A 58 -12.69 4.25 0.27
CA GLU A 58 -12.59 3.37 -0.89
C GLU A 58 -11.16 3.38 -1.48
N PRO A 59 -10.73 2.31 -2.12
CA PRO A 59 -11.41 1.01 -2.26
C PRO A 59 -11.38 0.18 -0.97
N GLU A 60 -12.22 -0.86 -0.94
CA GLU A 60 -12.30 -1.84 0.17
C GLU A 60 -12.76 -1.24 1.51
N PHE A 61 -13.71 -0.26 1.48
CA PHE A 61 -14.31 0.32 2.68
C PHE A 61 -14.81 -0.73 3.67
N GLY A 62 -14.48 -0.56 4.95
CA GLY A 62 -14.88 -1.45 6.05
C GLY A 62 -14.11 -2.77 6.12
N LYS A 63 -13.15 -3.01 5.22
CA LYS A 63 -12.29 -4.20 5.27
C LYS A 63 -11.08 -3.98 6.18
N LEU A 64 -10.49 -5.11 6.61
CA LEU A 64 -9.20 -5.10 7.30
C LEU A 64 -8.08 -4.71 6.34
N ASP A 65 -7.16 -3.95 6.86
CA ASP A 65 -5.95 -3.49 6.18
C ASP A 65 -4.75 -3.58 7.13
N LEU A 66 -3.55 -3.51 6.58
CA LEU A 66 -2.34 -3.26 7.35
C LEU A 66 -1.99 -1.77 7.25
N PRO A 67 -1.49 -1.14 8.31
CA PRO A 67 -1.06 0.25 8.23
C PRO A 67 0.04 0.41 7.19
N GLY A 68 -0.04 1.50 6.40
CA GLY A 68 0.89 1.79 5.32
C GLY A 68 0.24 2.50 4.14
N GLY A 69 1.07 2.88 3.17
CA GLY A 69 0.61 3.64 2.02
C GLY A 69 1.64 3.75 0.90
N PHE A 70 1.42 4.70 0.00
CA PHE A 70 2.31 4.94 -1.14
C PHE A 70 3.60 5.62 -0.69
N THR A 71 4.72 5.19 -1.32
CA THR A 71 6.01 5.82 -1.13
C THR A 71 6.03 7.18 -1.82
N ASP A 72 6.38 8.22 -1.07
CA ASP A 72 6.57 9.57 -1.58
C ASP A 72 7.91 9.71 -2.31
N THR A 73 8.03 10.80 -3.08
CA THR A 73 9.29 11.14 -3.77
C THR A 73 10.41 11.31 -2.74
N ASP A 74 11.55 10.68 -3.00
CA ASP A 74 12.76 10.76 -2.17
C ASP A 74 12.66 10.04 -0.80
N GLU A 75 11.63 9.23 -0.58
CA GLU A 75 11.57 8.32 0.57
C GLU A 75 12.19 6.94 0.28
N THR A 76 12.83 6.34 1.28
CA THR A 76 13.04 4.89 1.31
C THR A 76 11.76 4.18 1.76
N ALA A 77 11.65 2.88 1.52
CA ALA A 77 10.48 2.11 1.95
C ALA A 77 10.31 2.12 3.49
N GLU A 78 11.41 2.09 4.25
CA GLU A 78 11.39 2.18 5.71
C GLU A 78 10.93 3.56 6.19
N GLN A 79 11.31 4.64 5.48
CA GLN A 79 10.83 5.99 5.77
C GLN A 79 9.33 6.11 5.51
N THR A 80 8.84 5.51 4.41
CA THR A 80 7.40 5.42 4.15
C THR A 80 6.69 4.68 5.28
N CYS A 81 7.19 3.50 5.71
CA CYS A 81 6.62 2.77 6.84
C CYS A 81 6.54 3.63 8.11
N GLN A 82 7.61 4.36 8.44
CA GLN A 82 7.64 5.24 9.61
C GLN A 82 6.65 6.39 9.51
N ARG A 83 6.58 7.07 8.36
CA ARG A 83 5.65 8.19 8.12
C ARG A 83 4.20 7.72 8.22
N GLU A 84 3.84 6.65 7.51
CA GLU A 84 2.47 6.14 7.49
C GLU A 84 2.01 5.68 8.89
N LEU A 85 2.85 4.97 9.65
CA LEU A 85 2.52 4.61 11.03
C LEU A 85 2.31 5.83 11.93
N LYS A 86 3.05 6.90 11.70
CA LYS A 86 2.91 8.15 12.45
C LYS A 86 1.63 8.90 12.05
N GLU A 87 1.30 8.95 10.76
CA GLU A 87 0.11 9.62 10.23
C GLU A 87 -1.15 8.86 10.61
N GLU A 88 -1.19 7.55 10.36
CA GLU A 88 -2.36 6.71 10.55
C GLU A 88 -2.65 6.37 12.02
N LEU A 89 -1.61 6.15 12.83
CA LEU A 89 -1.74 5.58 14.19
C LEU A 89 -1.05 6.40 15.29
N GLY A 90 -0.35 7.47 14.95
CA GLY A 90 0.43 8.26 15.91
C GLY A 90 1.66 7.53 16.47
N ILE A 91 2.10 6.43 15.83
CA ILE A 91 3.18 5.58 16.30
C ILE A 91 4.48 5.93 15.57
N GLU A 92 5.56 6.08 16.31
CA GLU A 92 6.88 6.31 15.76
C GLU A 92 7.80 5.13 16.10
N ILE A 93 8.30 4.46 15.06
CA ILE A 93 9.22 3.31 15.15
C ILE A 93 10.54 3.72 14.45
N PRO A 94 11.71 3.49 15.06
CA PRO A 94 13.00 3.72 14.41
C PRO A 94 13.17 2.91 13.11
N LEU A 95 13.82 3.49 12.10
CA LEU A 95 13.96 2.89 10.76
C LEU A 95 14.62 1.51 10.81
N GLU A 96 15.60 1.32 11.67
CA GLU A 96 16.33 0.07 11.88
C GLU A 96 15.49 -1.06 12.47
N ASN A 97 14.28 -0.75 12.98
CA ASN A 97 13.37 -1.74 13.58
C ASN A 97 12.36 -2.30 12.57
N PHE A 98 12.38 -1.84 11.32
CA PHE A 98 11.60 -2.44 10.25
C PHE A 98 12.38 -3.58 9.60
N THR A 99 11.77 -4.76 9.55
CA THR A 99 12.34 -5.93 8.87
C THR A 99 11.55 -6.22 7.61
N TYR A 100 12.19 -6.16 6.44
CA TYR A 100 11.55 -6.55 5.18
C TYR A 100 11.21 -8.03 5.16
N LEU A 101 9.97 -8.37 4.79
CA LEU A 101 9.49 -9.75 4.70
C LEU A 101 9.38 -10.23 3.25
N LEU A 102 8.59 -9.54 2.43
CA LEU A 102 8.31 -9.93 1.04
C LEU A 102 7.70 -8.77 0.27
N SER A 103 7.56 -8.94 -1.05
CA SER A 103 6.77 -8.05 -1.89
C SER A 103 5.67 -8.81 -2.63
N GLN A 104 4.56 -8.12 -2.91
CA GLN A 104 3.45 -8.65 -3.68
C GLN A 104 2.97 -7.64 -4.73
N PRO A 105 2.68 -8.10 -5.97
CA PRO A 105 2.02 -7.24 -6.94
C PRO A 105 0.54 -7.06 -6.56
N ASN A 106 0.02 -5.86 -6.78
CA ASN A 106 -1.37 -5.55 -6.52
C ASN A 106 -2.01 -4.74 -7.65
N ASN A 107 -3.34 -4.73 -7.67
CA ASN A 107 -4.16 -3.88 -8.52
C ASN A 107 -4.93 -2.93 -7.60
N TYR A 108 -4.63 -1.66 -7.70
CA TYR A 108 -5.26 -0.62 -6.91
C TYR A 108 -6.10 0.26 -7.83
N GLU A 109 -7.43 0.20 -7.71
CA GLU A 109 -8.32 1.07 -8.48
C GLU A 109 -8.60 2.35 -7.67
N TYR A 110 -8.21 3.50 -8.23
CA TYR A 110 -8.50 4.80 -7.64
C TYR A 110 -9.18 5.69 -8.67
N LYS A 111 -10.37 6.19 -8.35
CA LYS A 111 -11.18 7.05 -9.25
C LYS A 111 -11.27 6.52 -10.69
N THR A 112 -11.54 5.23 -10.83
CA THR A 112 -11.64 4.51 -12.12
C THR A 112 -10.34 4.33 -12.90
N ILE A 113 -9.20 4.68 -12.32
CA ILE A 113 -7.86 4.44 -12.89
C ILE A 113 -7.27 3.20 -12.22
N PRO A 114 -6.97 2.14 -12.99
CA PRO A 114 -6.31 0.95 -12.44
C PRO A 114 -4.81 1.19 -12.32
N TYR A 115 -4.34 1.38 -11.10
CA TYR A 115 -2.92 1.42 -10.80
C TYR A 115 -2.38 0.01 -10.60
N LYS A 116 -1.12 -0.19 -10.99
CA LYS A 116 -0.34 -1.36 -10.60
C LYS A 116 0.61 -0.94 -9.51
N THR A 117 0.60 -1.69 -8.40
CA THR A 117 1.51 -1.44 -7.28
C THR A 117 2.42 -2.63 -7.04
N CYS A 118 3.55 -2.37 -6.41
CA CYS A 118 4.40 -3.35 -5.79
C CYS A 118 4.38 -3.05 -4.29
N ASP A 119 3.63 -3.85 -3.55
CA ASP A 119 3.46 -3.66 -2.12
C ASP A 119 4.63 -4.35 -1.41
N LEU A 120 5.43 -3.58 -0.69
CA LEU A 120 6.56 -4.02 0.12
C LEU A 120 6.07 -4.22 1.56
N ILE A 121 6.20 -5.44 2.06
CA ILE A 121 5.69 -5.81 3.37
C ILE A 121 6.84 -5.87 4.37
N TYR A 122 6.67 -5.13 5.45
CA TYR A 122 7.61 -5.07 6.56
C TYR A 122 6.97 -5.61 7.84
N GLU A 123 7.81 -6.07 8.75
CA GLU A 123 7.44 -6.38 10.12
C GLU A 123 8.08 -5.38 11.07
N ALA A 124 7.37 -5.01 12.13
CA ALA A 124 7.92 -4.29 13.27
C ALA A 124 7.20 -4.71 14.57
N VAL A 125 7.92 -4.59 15.70
CA VAL A 125 7.34 -4.83 17.03
C VAL A 125 6.62 -3.57 17.48
N PHE A 126 5.38 -3.71 17.93
CA PHE A 126 4.61 -2.62 18.51
C PHE A 126 5.24 -2.13 19.82
N PRO A 127 5.50 -0.82 19.98
CA PRO A 127 5.98 -0.25 21.24
C PRO A 127 4.86 -0.30 22.30
N THR A 128 5.02 -1.09 23.36
CA THR A 128 3.97 -1.44 24.33
C THR A 128 3.50 -0.29 25.23
N ASP A 129 4.16 0.86 25.18
CA ASP A 129 3.91 2.04 26.00
C ASP A 129 3.15 3.15 25.25
N LYS A 130 2.66 2.88 24.05
CA LYS A 130 2.01 3.86 23.19
C LYS A 130 0.51 3.62 23.08
N ASP A 131 -0.27 4.69 23.16
CA ASP A 131 -1.68 4.72 22.76
C ASP A 131 -1.78 5.08 21.26
N PHE A 132 -2.89 4.70 20.63
CA PHE A 132 -3.18 5.06 19.24
C PHE A 132 -3.77 6.47 19.14
N VAL A 133 -3.36 7.18 18.09
CA VAL A 133 -4.03 8.37 17.60
C VAL A 133 -4.44 8.09 16.16
N ILE A 134 -5.67 7.64 15.99
CA ILE A 134 -6.18 7.19 14.69
C ILE A 134 -6.50 8.40 13.80
N GLU A 135 -6.05 8.35 12.54
CA GLU A 135 -6.49 9.27 11.48
C GLU A 135 -7.91 8.86 11.01
N GLU A 136 -8.94 9.51 11.54
CA GLU A 136 -10.34 9.12 11.34
C GLU A 136 -10.83 9.25 9.89
N GLU A 137 -10.18 10.05 9.04
CA GLU A 137 -10.54 10.14 7.62
C GLU A 137 -10.20 8.86 6.86
N GLU A 138 -9.16 8.13 7.30
CA GLU A 138 -8.65 6.93 6.64
C GLU A 138 -9.00 5.63 7.37
N ILE A 139 -9.10 5.67 8.70
CA ILE A 139 -9.23 4.50 9.57
C ILE A 139 -10.44 4.66 10.49
N GLN A 140 -11.35 3.66 10.47
CA GLN A 140 -12.51 3.60 11.37
C GLN A 140 -12.14 3.06 12.75
N ASP A 141 -11.23 2.09 12.81
CA ASP A 141 -10.92 1.29 14.00
C ASP A 141 -9.60 0.56 13.84
N VAL A 142 -9.04 0.09 14.96
CA VAL A 142 -7.87 -0.79 14.99
C VAL A 142 -8.22 -2.09 15.73
N LYS A 143 -7.70 -3.22 15.25
CA LYS A 143 -7.98 -4.54 15.81
C LYS A 143 -6.70 -5.34 15.98
N TRP A 144 -6.45 -5.80 17.21
CA TRP A 144 -5.48 -6.84 17.47
C TRP A 144 -6.12 -8.20 17.23
N MET A 145 -5.49 -9.03 16.43
CA MET A 145 -6.00 -10.36 16.10
C MET A 145 -4.89 -11.40 16.26
N LYS A 146 -5.22 -12.50 16.96
CA LYS A 146 -4.31 -13.64 17.05
C LYS A 146 -4.15 -14.30 15.69
N LEU A 147 -2.94 -14.80 15.40
CA LEU A 147 -2.63 -15.40 14.11
C LEU A 147 -3.61 -16.51 13.69
N ASN A 148 -4.06 -17.32 14.65
CA ASN A 148 -5.01 -18.43 14.42
C ASN A 148 -6.48 -18.00 14.30
N GLU A 149 -6.82 -16.73 14.54
CA GLU A 149 -8.19 -16.19 14.47
C GLU A 149 -8.42 -15.35 13.21
N ILE A 150 -7.38 -15.12 12.41
CA ILE A 150 -7.44 -14.25 11.22
C ILE A 150 -8.21 -14.94 10.10
N ASP A 151 -9.34 -14.36 9.70
CA ASP A 151 -10.03 -14.71 8.46
C ASP A 151 -9.48 -13.84 7.31
N LEU A 152 -8.69 -14.45 6.43
CA LEU A 152 -8.07 -13.79 5.29
C LEU A 152 -9.09 -13.14 4.34
N ASN A 153 -10.36 -13.57 4.31
CA ASN A 153 -11.40 -12.99 3.46
C ASN A 153 -11.87 -11.61 3.96
N GLN A 154 -11.59 -11.26 5.20
CA GLN A 154 -11.89 -9.95 5.76
C GLN A 154 -10.85 -8.89 5.34
N ILE A 155 -9.67 -9.30 4.87
CA ILE A 155 -8.62 -8.39 4.40
C ILE A 155 -8.99 -7.89 3.00
N GLY A 156 -8.91 -6.59 2.76
CA GLY A 156 -9.33 -5.95 1.51
C GLY A 156 -8.48 -6.37 0.31
N PHE A 157 -7.18 -6.09 0.36
CA PHE A 157 -6.30 -6.27 -0.79
C PHE A 157 -5.73 -7.69 -0.90
N VAL A 158 -5.66 -8.19 -2.14
CA VAL A 158 -5.14 -9.54 -2.43
C VAL A 158 -3.66 -9.67 -2.06
N SER A 159 -2.86 -8.62 -2.27
CA SER A 159 -1.45 -8.56 -1.87
C SER A 159 -1.28 -8.78 -0.37
N LEU A 160 -2.09 -8.09 0.44
CA LEU A 160 -2.03 -8.17 1.90
C LEU A 160 -2.56 -9.52 2.42
N ARG A 161 -3.61 -10.08 1.79
CA ARG A 161 -4.06 -11.47 2.11
C ARG A 161 -2.92 -12.47 1.97
N LYS A 162 -2.18 -12.39 0.85
CA LYS A 162 -1.03 -13.27 0.59
C LYS A 162 0.11 -13.02 1.58
N ALA A 163 0.36 -11.77 1.93
CA ALA A 163 1.38 -11.42 2.88
C ALA A 163 1.07 -11.94 4.29
N VAL A 164 -0.18 -11.76 4.75
CA VAL A 164 -0.63 -12.28 6.05
C VAL A 164 -0.67 -13.81 6.05
N GLU A 165 -1.13 -14.44 4.96
CA GLU A 165 -1.07 -15.91 4.81
C GLU A 165 0.36 -16.44 4.91
N TYR A 166 1.31 -15.78 4.23
CA TYR A 166 2.73 -16.10 4.34
C TYR A 166 3.25 -15.94 5.77
N TYR A 167 2.86 -14.85 6.43
CA TYR A 167 3.26 -14.57 7.80
C TYR A 167 2.78 -15.66 8.77
N ILE A 168 1.49 -16.01 8.72
CA ILE A 168 0.88 -17.07 9.56
C ILE A 168 1.58 -18.44 9.36
N LYS A 169 2.00 -18.76 8.14
CA LYS A 169 2.67 -20.04 7.84
C LYS A 169 4.09 -20.15 8.37
N ASN A 170 4.73 -19.00 8.69
CA ASN A 170 6.14 -18.95 9.07
C ASN A 170 6.36 -18.54 10.55
N HIS A 171 5.28 -18.29 11.29
CA HIS A 171 5.28 -17.94 12.71
C HIS A 171 4.27 -18.78 13.46
#